data_e7241221f4d28139773a6ccd1bf2719f
#
_entry.id   e7241221f4d28139773a6ccd1bf2719f
#
_cell.length_a   1.000
_cell.length_b   1.000
_cell.length_c   1.000
_cell.angle_alpha   90.00
_cell.angle_beta   90.00
_cell.angle_gamma   90.00
#
_symmetry.space_group_name_H-M   'P 1'
#
loop_
_entity.id
_entity.type
_entity.pdbx_description
1 polymer ?
#
loop_
_entity_poly.entity_id
_entity_poly.type
_entity_poly.pdbx_seq_one_letter_code
_entity_poly.pdbx_strand_id
1 'polypeptide(L)'
;MTKEELYNLSFQLILHSGNARSLSMEGIYAAKEKNFELAFEKLAEADREFSQAHRFQTQLIQAEAGGEDFDTPILLIHAQDHLMTAMTLKDLAREIIELRQEVSNQ
;
A
#
# COMPACT_ATOMS: atom_id res chain seq x y z
N MET A 1 16.90 15.85 8.32
CA MET A 1 15.45 15.90 7.99
C MET A 1 14.73 16.70 9.05
N THR A 2 13.98 17.71 8.65
CA THR A 2 13.20 18.51 9.59
C THR A 2 11.96 17.74 10.04
N LYS A 3 11.36 18.18 11.15
CA LYS A 3 10.10 17.61 11.66
C LYS A 3 8.98 17.75 10.62
N GLU A 4 8.94 18.90 9.92
CA GLU A 4 7.95 19.15 8.88
C GLU A 4 8.12 18.19 7.70
N GLU A 5 9.37 17.99 7.25
CA GLU A 5 9.67 17.02 6.18
C GLU A 5 9.26 15.61 6.59
N LEU A 6 9.54 15.23 7.83
CA LEU A 6 9.20 13.91 8.36
C LEU A 6 7.68 13.72 8.41
N TYR A 7 6.94 14.73 8.82
CA TYR A 7 5.48 14.70 8.84
C TYR A 7 4.92 14.60 7.41
N ASN A 8 5.49 15.37 6.48
CA ASN A 8 5.05 15.32 5.08
C ASN A 8 5.24 13.92 4.48
N LEU A 9 6.40 13.30 4.70
CA LEU A 9 6.67 11.95 4.24
C LEU A 9 5.70 10.95 4.87
N SER A 10 5.41 11.11 6.17
CA SER A 10 4.45 10.26 6.87
C SER A 10 3.05 10.36 6.26
N PHE A 11 2.59 11.57 5.94
CA PHE A 11 1.28 11.77 5.29
C PHE A 11 1.25 11.16 3.89
N GLN A 12 2.35 11.25 3.14
CA GLN A 12 2.42 10.61 1.81
C GLN A 12 2.35 9.09 1.92
N LEU A 13 3.00 8.49 2.92
CA LEU A 13 2.89 7.07 3.18
C LEU A 13 1.46 6.66 3.50
N ILE A 14 0.77 7.43 4.35
CA ILE A 14 -0.62 7.17 4.72
C ILE A 14 -1.53 7.28 3.49
N LEU A 15 -1.35 8.33 2.68
CA LEU A 15 -2.17 8.57 1.50
C LEU A 15 -2.08 7.41 0.51
N HIS A 16 -0.86 7.07 0.10
CA HIS A 16 -0.67 6.04 -0.93
C HIS A 16 -1.01 4.64 -0.42
N SER A 17 -0.70 4.36 0.85
CA SER A 17 -1.07 3.08 1.47
C SER A 17 -2.59 2.93 1.60
N GLY A 18 -3.27 4.01 1.98
CA GLY A 18 -4.73 4.03 2.06
C GLY A 18 -5.39 3.82 0.70
N ASN A 19 -4.86 4.49 -0.33
CA ASN A 19 -5.35 4.29 -1.70
C ASN A 19 -5.15 2.85 -2.15
N ALA A 20 -3.98 2.29 -1.89
CA ALA A 20 -3.67 0.90 -2.25
C ALA A 20 -4.59 -0.09 -1.55
N ARG A 21 -4.88 0.15 -0.27
CA ARG A 21 -5.80 -0.67 0.51
C ARG A 21 -7.20 -0.65 -0.09
N SER A 22 -7.70 0.54 -0.38
CA SER A 22 -9.04 0.72 -0.97
C SER A 22 -9.14 0.04 -2.34
N LEU A 23 -8.12 0.21 -3.19
CA LEU A 23 -8.07 -0.43 -4.50
C LEU A 23 -8.04 -1.95 -4.40
N SER A 24 -7.31 -2.49 -3.43
CA SER A 24 -7.25 -3.93 -3.19
C SER A 24 -8.63 -4.48 -2.80
N MET A 25 -9.36 -3.77 -1.94
CA MET A 25 -10.71 -4.15 -1.57
C MET A 25 -11.68 -4.05 -2.75
N GLU A 26 -11.56 -2.99 -3.56
CA GLU A 26 -12.35 -2.84 -4.79
C GLU A 26 -12.11 -4.00 -5.75
N GLY A 27 -10.86 -4.47 -5.83
CA GLY A 27 -10.51 -5.65 -6.63
C GLY A 27 -11.25 -6.90 -6.16
N ILE A 28 -11.30 -7.11 -4.85
CA ILE A 28 -12.05 -8.22 -4.26
C ILE A 28 -13.54 -8.11 -4.60
N TYR A 29 -14.10 -6.92 -4.46
CA TYR A 29 -15.52 -6.69 -4.77
C TYR A 29 -15.83 -6.95 -6.24
N ALA A 30 -14.96 -6.51 -7.15
CA ALA A 30 -15.11 -6.79 -8.58
C ALA A 30 -15.10 -8.31 -8.85
N ALA A 31 -14.22 -9.04 -8.18
CA ALA A 31 -14.14 -10.50 -8.31
C ALA A 31 -15.41 -11.20 -7.80
N LYS A 32 -16.03 -10.65 -6.75
CA LYS A 32 -17.31 -11.16 -6.24
C LYS A 32 -18.41 -11.03 -7.28
N GLU A 33 -18.35 -10.02 -8.13
CA GLU A 33 -19.27 -9.81 -9.25
C GLU A 33 -18.81 -10.52 -10.53
N LYS A 34 -17.78 -11.35 -10.45
CA LYS A 34 -17.18 -12.09 -11.57
C LYS A 34 -16.59 -11.17 -12.65
N ASN A 35 -16.28 -9.94 -12.29
CA ASN A 35 -15.58 -9.01 -13.20
C ASN A 35 -14.08 -9.08 -12.92
N PHE A 36 -13.46 -10.13 -13.41
CA PHE A 36 -12.05 -10.41 -13.13
C PHE A 36 -11.10 -9.44 -13.84
N GLU A 37 -11.47 -8.94 -15.01
CA GLU A 37 -10.67 -7.94 -15.71
C GLU A 37 -10.54 -6.69 -14.85
N LEU A 38 -11.65 -6.19 -14.32
CA LEU A 38 -11.64 -5.03 -13.43
C LEU A 38 -10.89 -5.33 -12.13
N ALA A 39 -11.05 -6.55 -11.58
CA ALA A 39 -10.37 -6.95 -10.36
C ALA A 39 -8.85 -6.84 -10.52
N PHE A 40 -8.28 -7.34 -11.62
CA PHE A 40 -6.85 -7.28 -11.86
C PHE A 40 -6.40 -5.86 -12.20
N GLU A 41 -7.23 -5.05 -12.85
CA GLU A 41 -6.93 -3.62 -13.06
C GLU A 41 -6.79 -2.89 -11.73
N LYS A 42 -7.68 -3.17 -10.77
CA LYS A 42 -7.62 -2.56 -9.44
C LYS A 42 -6.34 -2.96 -8.70
N LEU A 43 -5.93 -4.23 -8.81
CA LEU A 43 -4.66 -4.67 -8.22
C LEU A 43 -3.46 -3.97 -8.86
N ALA A 44 -3.49 -3.76 -10.18
CA ALA A 44 -2.43 -3.06 -10.88
C ALA A 44 -2.33 -1.60 -10.42
N GLU A 45 -3.48 -0.95 -10.19
CA GLU A 45 -3.51 0.41 -9.65
C GLU A 45 -2.97 0.44 -8.21
N ALA A 46 -3.31 -0.58 -7.40
CA ALA A 46 -2.79 -0.71 -6.05
C ALA A 46 -1.26 -0.84 -6.06
N ASP A 47 -0.71 -1.61 -6.98
CA ASP A 47 0.74 -1.76 -7.13
C ASP A 47 1.41 -0.41 -7.45
N ARG A 48 0.79 0.42 -8.27
CA ARG A 48 1.31 1.77 -8.57
C ARG A 48 1.31 2.65 -7.32
N GLU A 49 0.28 2.57 -6.50
CA GLU A 49 0.22 3.31 -5.24
C GLU A 49 1.30 2.82 -4.26
N PHE A 50 1.53 1.52 -4.18
CA PHE A 50 2.61 0.97 -3.35
C PHE A 50 3.98 1.40 -3.83
N SER A 51 4.18 1.52 -5.14
CA SER A 51 5.44 2.04 -5.68
C SER A 51 5.72 3.46 -5.18
N GLN A 52 4.69 4.31 -5.11
CA GLN A 52 4.82 5.66 -4.57
C GLN A 52 5.15 5.62 -3.06
N ALA A 53 4.41 4.84 -2.30
CA ALA A 53 4.66 4.69 -0.86
C ALA A 53 6.08 4.19 -0.60
N HIS A 54 6.52 3.20 -1.36
CA HIS A 54 7.85 2.64 -1.22
C HIS A 54 8.96 3.67 -1.47
N ARG A 55 8.77 4.57 -2.41
CA ARG A 55 9.72 5.65 -2.69
C ARG A 55 9.90 6.56 -1.48
N PHE A 56 8.81 6.92 -0.80
CA PHE A 56 8.87 7.74 0.41
C PHE A 56 9.51 6.99 1.57
N GLN A 57 9.21 5.70 1.71
CA GLN A 57 9.85 4.86 2.72
C GLN A 57 11.37 4.75 2.49
N THR A 58 11.77 4.60 1.23
CA THR A 58 13.19 4.52 0.86
C THR A 58 13.93 5.80 1.24
N GLN A 59 13.31 6.96 1.06
CA GLN A 59 13.91 8.24 1.47
C GLN A 59 14.20 8.26 2.97
N LEU A 60 13.28 7.75 3.79
CA LEU A 60 13.46 7.67 5.24
C LEU A 60 14.61 6.74 5.61
N ILE A 61 14.63 5.56 5.00
CA ILE A 61 15.67 4.55 5.26
C ILE A 61 17.03 5.07 4.84
N GLN A 62 17.14 5.71 3.69
CA GLN A 62 18.39 6.28 3.20
C GLN A 62 18.89 7.43 4.07
N ALA A 63 17.99 8.27 4.57
CA ALA A 63 18.35 9.35 5.47
C ALA A 63 18.96 8.81 6.76
N GLU A 64 18.33 7.81 7.36
CA GLU A 64 18.85 7.17 8.58
C GLU A 64 20.17 6.45 8.32
N ALA A 65 20.26 5.69 7.25
CA ALA A 65 21.47 4.96 6.88
C ALA A 65 22.65 5.90 6.57
N GLY A 66 22.34 7.11 6.10
CA GLY A 66 23.35 8.15 5.83
C GLY A 66 23.82 8.88 7.08
N GLY A 67 23.39 8.47 8.26
CA GLY A 67 23.80 9.05 9.54
C GLY A 67 22.95 10.21 10.02
N GLU A 68 21.87 10.51 9.31
CA GLU A 68 20.94 11.54 9.73
C GLU A 68 20.14 11.06 10.94
N ASP A 69 20.09 11.92 11.97
CA ASP A 69 19.41 11.59 13.21
C ASP A 69 18.11 12.40 13.28
N PHE A 70 17.00 11.72 13.53
CA PHE A 70 15.71 12.37 13.68
C PHE A 70 14.81 11.58 14.62
N ASP A 71 13.89 12.29 15.25
CA ASP A 71 12.91 11.67 16.14
C ASP A 71 11.95 10.77 15.36
N THR A 72 11.37 9.80 16.09
CA THR A 72 10.37 8.91 15.49
C THR A 72 9.00 9.29 16.07
N PRO A 73 8.27 10.23 15.44
CA PRO A 73 6.95 10.60 15.93
C PRO A 73 5.94 9.48 15.75
N ILE A 74 4.88 9.50 16.55
CA ILE A 74 3.80 8.51 16.45
C ILE A 74 3.20 8.49 15.05
N LEU A 75 3.12 9.66 14.39
CA LEU A 75 2.60 9.76 13.03
C LEU A 75 3.39 8.87 12.06
N LEU A 76 4.71 8.83 12.19
CA LEU A 76 5.56 7.98 11.34
C LEU A 76 5.32 6.50 11.64
N ILE A 77 5.17 6.13 12.91
CA ILE A 77 4.86 4.76 13.31
C ILE A 77 3.53 4.33 12.69
N HIS A 78 2.52 5.20 12.78
CA HIS A 78 1.21 4.97 12.19
C HIS A 78 1.28 4.83 10.66
N ALA A 79 2.10 5.67 10.01
CA ALA A 79 2.30 5.60 8.56
C ALA A 79 2.93 4.28 8.12
N GLN A 80 3.94 3.80 8.85
CA GLN A 80 4.58 2.51 8.57
C GLN A 80 3.61 1.35 8.78
N ASP A 81 2.77 1.43 9.80
CA ASP A 81 1.75 0.43 10.06
C ASP A 81 0.74 0.38 8.91
N HIS A 82 0.30 1.52 8.41
CA HIS A 82 -0.56 1.59 7.22
C HIS A 82 0.07 0.90 6.02
N LEU A 83 1.34 1.19 5.75
CA LEU A 83 2.05 0.61 4.62
C LEU A 83 2.12 -0.92 4.72
N MET A 84 2.56 -1.43 5.88
CA MET A 84 2.77 -2.85 6.06
C MET A 84 1.47 -3.65 6.03
N THR A 85 0.42 -3.15 6.67
CA THR A 85 -0.89 -3.83 6.68
C THR A 85 -1.55 -3.78 5.30
N ALA A 86 -1.42 -2.67 4.60
CA ALA A 86 -1.97 -2.54 3.24
C ALA A 86 -1.26 -3.48 2.26
N MET A 87 0.05 -3.66 2.38
CA MET A 87 0.80 -4.61 1.54
C MET A 87 0.32 -6.04 1.76
N THR A 88 0.12 -6.44 3.00
CA THR A 88 -0.40 -7.77 3.34
C THR A 88 -1.81 -7.95 2.77
N LEU A 89 -2.66 -6.95 2.91
CA LEU A 89 -4.01 -6.99 2.35
C LEU A 89 -3.98 -7.15 0.83
N LYS A 90 -3.11 -6.42 0.14
CA LYS A 90 -3.00 -6.52 -1.33
C LYS A 90 -2.58 -7.92 -1.76
N ASP A 91 -1.62 -8.51 -1.07
CA ASP A 91 -1.17 -9.87 -1.38
C ASP A 91 -2.30 -10.88 -1.20
N LEU A 92 -3.04 -10.77 -0.09
CA LEU A 92 -4.19 -11.63 0.16
C LEU A 92 -5.33 -11.37 -0.83
N ALA A 93 -5.52 -10.12 -1.23
CA ALA A 93 -6.53 -9.77 -2.23
C ALA A 93 -6.27 -10.50 -3.56
N ARG A 94 -5.01 -10.56 -3.98
CA ARG A 94 -4.63 -11.31 -5.20
C ARG A 94 -5.01 -12.77 -5.06
N GLU A 95 -4.70 -13.38 -3.94
CA GLU A 95 -5.02 -14.80 -3.68
C GLU A 95 -6.53 -15.02 -3.71
N ILE A 96 -7.30 -14.13 -3.10
CA ILE A 96 -8.76 -14.23 -3.08
C ILE A 96 -9.33 -14.09 -4.50
N ILE A 97 -8.84 -13.13 -5.28
CA ILE A 97 -9.32 -12.90 -6.65
C ILE A 97 -9.01 -14.12 -7.52
N GLU A 98 -7.78 -14.64 -7.42
CA GLU A 98 -7.38 -15.83 -8.18
C GLU A 98 -8.21 -17.05 -7.78
N LEU A 99 -8.48 -17.22 -6.49
CA LEU A 99 -9.32 -18.32 -6.00
C LEU A 99 -10.74 -18.22 -6.55
N ARG A 100 -11.32 -17.02 -6.52
CA ARG A 100 -12.66 -16.80 -7.06
C ARG A 100 -12.72 -17.06 -8.56
N GLN A 101 -11.68 -16.66 -9.30
CA GLN A 101 -11.59 -16.92 -10.73
C GLN A 101 -11.52 -18.42 -11.00
N GLU A 102 -10.71 -19.14 -10.24
CA GLU A 102 -10.58 -20.59 -10.36
C GLU A 102 -11.89 -21.32 -10.10
N VAL A 103 -12.59 -20.94 -9.04
CA VAL A 103 -13.89 -21.51 -8.68
C VAL A 103 -14.93 -21.19 -9.77
N SER A 104 -14.91 -19.98 -10.32
CA SER A 104 -15.83 -19.55 -11.38
C SER A 104 -15.64 -20.34 -12.69
N ASN A 105 -14.45 -20.87 -12.91
CA ASN A 105 -14.11 -21.64 -14.12
C ASN A 105 -14.45 -23.13 -14.01
N GLN A 106 -15.01 -23.58 -12.88
CA GLN A 106 -15.40 -24.98 -12.67
C GLN A 106 -16.81 -25.29 -13.13
#